data_a30c61efd58691e11d63628948487ed1
#
_entry.id   a30c61efd58691e11d63628948487ed1
#
_cell.length_a   1.000
_cell.length_b   1.000
_cell.length_c   1.000
_cell.angle_alpha   90.00
_cell.angle_beta   90.00
_cell.angle_gamma   90.00
#
_symmetry.space_group_name_H-M   'P 1'
#
loop_
_entity.id
_entity.type
_entity.pdbx_description
1 polymer ?
#
loop_
_entity_poly.entity_id
_entity_poly.type
_entity_poly.pdbx_seq_one_letter_code
_entity_poly.pdbx_strand_id
1 'polypeptide(L)'
;MAAGGGGGIADEKQAPAEAFGGHLEVAEMMEDEQSSSGVKSRLSGLLWHGGSAYDAWFSCASNQVAQVLLTLPYSFAQLGMLSGILFQLFYGLLGSWTAYLISALYLEYRTRRERDKVDFRNHVIQWFEVLDGLLGRHWRNAGLAFNCTFLLFGSVIQLIGCASNIYYVNDRLDKRTWTYVFGACCATTVFIPSFHNYRVWSFLGLVMTTYTAWYIAVASLVRGQVEGVQHSGPTGIVLYFTGATNILYTFGGHAVTVEIMHAMWRPQKFKAIYLLATLYVLTLTLPSAAAAYWAFGDELLTHSNALALLPRTPFRDAAVVLMLIHQFITFGFACTPLYFVWEKLIGLHDCRSLCKRAAARLPVVVPIWFLAIIFPFFGPINSAVGSLLVSFTVYIIPALAHMVTFRSPQSRENAVERPPRFAGGWTGAYVINSFVVAWVLVVGFGFGGWASITNFVQQVNTFGLFAKCYQCPPHLTAPPAAPAAFAPPPMARAPSMPPATAFNATGGLFFPPVPAPAPAPSPMINFFLRHHHHRHHGGLHGL
;
A
#
# COMPACT_ATOMS: atom_id res chain seq x y z
N MET A 1 60.66 -30.83 -62.68
CA MET A 1 59.74 -30.24 -63.68
C MET A 1 58.65 -29.56 -62.90
N ALA A 2 58.68 -28.29 -62.86
CA ALA A 2 57.70 -27.29 -63.20
C ALA A 2 56.56 -27.22 -62.17
N ALA A 3 56.55 -26.22 -61.38
CA ALA A 3 56.05 -24.85 -61.47
C ALA A 3 54.57 -24.80 -61.02
N GLY A 4 54.15 -24.00 -60.18
CA GLY A 4 54.07 -22.64 -59.71
C GLY A 4 52.88 -22.59 -58.77
N GLY A 5 52.72 -21.80 -57.74
CA GLY A 5 52.90 -20.40 -57.68
C GLY A 5 51.59 -19.78 -57.14
N GLY A 6 51.71 -18.91 -56.13
CA GLY A 6 50.63 -17.99 -55.66
C GLY A 6 50.00 -18.41 -54.30
N GLY A 7 50.19 -17.82 -53.18
CA GLY A 7 50.24 -16.40 -52.86
C GLY A 7 48.81 -15.95 -52.40
N GLY A 8 48.55 -15.78 -51.12
CA GLY A 8 47.35 -15.19 -50.64
C GLY A 8 47.38 -15.16 -49.11
N ILE A 9 47.93 -14.20 -48.57
CA ILE A 9 47.54 -13.12 -47.67
C ILE A 9 46.57 -13.52 -46.58
N ALA A 10 47.05 -13.37 -45.39
CA ALA A 10 46.39 -13.42 -44.12
C ALA A 10 45.08 -12.59 -44.09
N ASP A 11 44.05 -13.15 -43.56
CA ASP A 11 42.89 -12.39 -43.17
C ASP A 11 42.73 -12.38 -41.65
N GLU A 12 42.52 -11.22 -41.23
CA GLU A 12 42.63 -10.66 -39.91
C GLU A 12 41.37 -10.99 -39.11
N LYS A 13 41.58 -11.25 -37.85
CA LYS A 13 40.56 -11.51 -36.84
C LYS A 13 39.44 -10.46 -36.86
N GLN A 14 38.21 -10.86 -37.07
CA GLN A 14 37.03 -10.16 -36.60
C GLN A 14 36.43 -10.92 -35.41
N ALA A 15 36.49 -10.26 -34.26
CA ALA A 15 35.77 -10.66 -33.05
C ALA A 15 34.24 -10.45 -33.22
N PRO A 16 33.39 -11.29 -32.64
CA PRO A 16 31.95 -11.19 -32.88
C PRO A 16 31.33 -10.05 -32.10
N ALA A 17 30.88 -9.02 -32.82
CA ALA A 17 30.01 -7.94 -32.35
C ALA A 17 28.52 -8.32 -32.33
N GLU A 18 28.21 -9.62 -32.30
CA GLU A 18 26.84 -10.12 -32.53
C GLU A 18 25.95 -10.26 -31.26
N ALA A 19 26.49 -10.06 -30.07
CA ALA A 19 25.66 -10.19 -28.85
C ALA A 19 24.82 -8.93 -28.51
N PHE A 20 25.05 -7.80 -29.19
CA PHE A 20 24.30 -6.55 -28.99
C PHE A 20 23.25 -6.28 -30.08
N GLY A 21 23.29 -7.00 -31.18
CA GLY A 21 22.43 -6.81 -32.37
C GLY A 21 20.97 -7.33 -32.17
N GLY A 22 20.80 -8.40 -31.40
CA GLY A 22 19.48 -9.04 -31.28
C GLY A 22 18.37 -8.17 -30.64
N HIS A 23 18.74 -7.19 -29.81
CA HIS A 23 17.76 -6.25 -29.25
C HIS A 23 17.47 -5.04 -30.15
N LEU A 24 18.42 -4.67 -31.02
CA LEU A 24 18.21 -3.63 -32.04
C LEU A 24 17.36 -4.18 -33.20
N GLU A 25 17.66 -5.40 -33.67
CA GLU A 25 16.86 -6.02 -34.75
C GLU A 25 15.41 -6.27 -34.36
N VAL A 26 15.12 -6.67 -33.11
CA VAL A 26 13.72 -6.81 -32.65
C VAL A 26 13.05 -5.44 -32.51
N ALA A 27 13.77 -4.39 -32.15
CA ALA A 27 13.23 -3.03 -32.12
C ALA A 27 13.01 -2.49 -33.54
N GLU A 28 13.92 -2.73 -34.47
CA GLU A 28 13.80 -2.33 -35.88
C GLU A 28 12.72 -3.17 -36.61
N MET A 29 12.61 -4.46 -36.35
CA MET A 29 11.51 -5.28 -36.91
C MET A 29 10.14 -4.86 -36.35
N MET A 30 10.07 -4.40 -35.09
CA MET A 30 8.83 -3.84 -34.54
C MET A 30 8.52 -2.44 -35.10
N GLU A 31 9.51 -1.66 -35.49
CA GLU A 31 9.31 -0.38 -36.17
C GLU A 31 8.90 -0.56 -37.64
N ASP A 32 9.42 -1.58 -38.34
CA ASP A 32 9.04 -1.89 -39.72
C ASP A 32 7.66 -2.55 -39.84
N GLU A 33 7.26 -3.41 -38.90
CA GLU A 33 5.87 -3.90 -38.80
C GLU A 33 4.87 -2.78 -38.46
N GLN A 34 5.31 -1.76 -37.69
CA GLN A 34 4.46 -0.58 -37.39
C GLN A 34 4.25 0.33 -38.59
N SER A 35 5.17 0.35 -39.55
CA SER A 35 5.07 1.19 -40.75
C SER A 35 4.04 0.68 -41.77
N SER A 36 3.74 -0.60 -41.78
CA SER A 36 2.82 -1.24 -42.74
C SER A 36 1.42 -1.53 -42.23
N SER A 37 1.19 -1.39 -40.92
CA SER A 37 -0.10 -1.66 -40.29
C SER A 37 -0.92 -0.37 -40.12
N GLY A 38 -2.17 -0.41 -40.61
CA GLY A 38 -3.09 0.74 -40.56
C GLY A 38 -3.30 1.31 -39.14
N VAL A 39 -3.94 2.46 -39.05
CA VAL A 39 -4.22 3.23 -37.82
C VAL A 39 -4.65 2.39 -36.62
N LYS A 40 -5.36 1.28 -36.83
CA LYS A 40 -5.80 0.35 -35.76
C LYS A 40 -4.62 -0.37 -35.08
N SER A 41 -3.60 -0.77 -35.82
CA SER A 41 -2.43 -1.44 -35.26
C SER A 41 -1.51 -0.45 -34.53
N ARG A 42 -1.36 0.77 -35.04
CA ARG A 42 -0.63 1.86 -34.36
C ARG A 42 -1.33 2.26 -33.06
N LEU A 43 -2.65 2.36 -33.06
CA LEU A 43 -3.44 2.67 -31.86
C LEU A 43 -3.36 1.54 -30.84
N SER A 44 -3.42 0.28 -31.27
CA SER A 44 -3.25 -0.90 -30.42
C SER A 44 -1.86 -0.93 -29.80
N GLY A 45 -0.78 -0.71 -30.57
CA GLY A 45 0.59 -0.64 -30.04
C GLY A 45 0.78 0.51 -29.06
N LEU A 46 0.18 1.67 -29.32
CA LEU A 46 0.23 2.83 -28.43
C LEU A 46 -0.51 2.58 -27.11
N LEU A 47 -1.67 1.93 -27.15
CA LEU A 47 -2.55 1.74 -26.02
C LEU A 47 -2.18 0.54 -25.13
N TRP A 48 -1.65 -0.54 -25.72
CA TRP A 48 -1.55 -1.83 -25.02
C TRP A 48 -0.12 -2.32 -24.75
N HIS A 49 0.91 -1.78 -25.43
CA HIS A 49 2.29 -2.23 -25.27
C HIS A 49 3.20 -1.09 -24.86
N GLY A 50 3.83 -1.21 -23.70
CA GLY A 50 4.78 -0.26 -23.17
C GLY A 50 6.00 -0.97 -22.57
N GLY A 51 7.13 -0.26 -22.49
CA GLY A 51 8.38 -0.75 -21.91
C GLY A 51 9.39 0.39 -21.74
N SER A 52 8.95 1.61 -22.03
CA SER A 52 9.76 2.81 -21.88
C SER A 52 10.01 3.16 -20.40
N ALA A 53 10.97 4.05 -20.16
CA ALA A 53 11.24 4.59 -18.84
C ALA A 53 10.01 5.34 -18.25
N TYR A 54 9.22 5.99 -19.10
CA TYR A 54 8.01 6.69 -18.71
C TYR A 54 6.91 5.72 -18.26
N ASP A 55 6.72 4.61 -18.98
CA ASP A 55 5.73 3.60 -18.62
C ASP A 55 6.05 2.95 -17.27
N ALA A 56 7.33 2.68 -17.02
CA ALA A 56 7.79 2.19 -15.73
C ALA A 56 7.58 3.24 -14.62
N TRP A 57 7.84 4.52 -14.91
CA TRP A 57 7.61 5.60 -13.96
C TRP A 57 6.13 5.75 -13.60
N PHE A 58 5.23 5.74 -14.60
CA PHE A 58 3.78 5.76 -14.37
C PHE A 58 3.34 4.58 -13.51
N SER A 59 3.85 3.38 -13.81
CA SER A 59 3.50 2.17 -13.06
C SER A 59 3.99 2.23 -11.61
N CYS A 60 5.23 2.67 -11.38
CA CYS A 60 5.78 2.83 -10.03
C CYS A 60 5.03 3.89 -9.23
N ALA A 61 4.79 5.08 -9.81
CA ALA A 61 4.13 6.17 -9.11
C ALA A 61 2.64 5.85 -8.81
N SER A 62 1.92 5.32 -9.79
CA SER A 62 0.52 4.91 -9.62
C SER A 62 0.35 3.83 -8.55
N ASN A 63 1.26 2.83 -8.53
CA ASN A 63 1.19 1.75 -7.56
C ASN A 63 1.56 2.19 -6.12
N GLN A 64 2.49 3.14 -5.95
CA GLN A 64 2.87 3.65 -4.63
C GLN A 64 1.77 4.52 -3.99
N VAL A 65 1.09 5.36 -4.77
CA VAL A 65 0.06 6.26 -4.22
C VAL A 65 -1.19 5.49 -3.79
N ALA A 66 -1.69 4.62 -4.64
CA ALA A 66 -2.84 3.73 -4.40
C ALA A 66 -3.86 4.24 -3.34
N GLN A 67 -4.47 3.33 -2.58
CA GLN A 67 -5.44 3.65 -1.53
C GLN A 67 -4.85 4.34 -0.28
N VAL A 68 -3.52 4.30 -0.13
CA VAL A 68 -2.85 4.86 1.07
C VAL A 68 -3.04 6.36 1.16
N LEU A 69 -3.15 7.06 0.02
CA LEU A 69 -3.47 8.49 -0.02
C LEU A 69 -4.66 8.85 0.87
N LEU A 70 -5.68 7.99 0.90
CA LEU A 70 -6.91 8.23 1.66
C LEU A 70 -6.75 7.99 3.17
N THR A 71 -5.77 7.15 3.58
CA THR A 71 -5.52 6.79 4.98
C THR A 71 -4.38 7.57 5.62
N LEU A 72 -3.57 8.28 4.85
CA LEU A 72 -2.45 9.05 5.40
C LEU A 72 -2.87 10.17 6.37
N PRO A 73 -3.94 10.95 6.12
CA PRO A 73 -4.41 11.93 7.11
C PRO A 73 -4.77 11.28 8.46
N TYR A 74 -5.39 10.11 8.43
CA TYR A 74 -5.65 9.31 9.63
C TYR A 74 -4.36 8.91 10.35
N SER A 75 -3.31 8.53 9.61
CA SER A 75 -2.00 8.21 10.20
C SER A 75 -1.34 9.44 10.83
N PHE A 76 -1.51 10.63 10.23
CA PHE A 76 -1.02 11.88 10.80
C PHE A 76 -1.74 12.23 12.11
N ALA A 77 -3.04 11.96 12.21
CA ALA A 77 -3.78 12.12 13.47
C ALA A 77 -3.29 11.15 14.56
N GLN A 78 -2.86 9.95 14.19
CA GLN A 78 -2.30 8.96 15.13
C GLN A 78 -0.88 9.32 15.62
N LEU A 79 -0.06 9.91 14.74
CA LEU A 79 1.37 10.20 14.98
C LEU A 79 1.63 11.63 15.46
N GLY A 80 0.75 12.56 15.13
CA GLY A 80 1.03 13.99 15.13
C GLY A 80 1.74 14.45 13.85
N MET A 81 1.67 15.74 13.56
CA MET A 81 2.16 16.37 12.32
C MET A 81 3.65 16.08 12.06
N LEU A 82 4.50 16.38 13.03
CA LEU A 82 5.96 16.27 12.88
C LEU A 82 6.39 14.82 12.64
N SER A 83 5.91 13.90 13.46
CA SER A 83 6.23 12.47 13.31
C SER A 83 5.70 11.92 12.00
N GLY A 84 4.50 12.34 11.56
CA GLY A 84 3.93 11.95 10.27
C GLY A 84 4.81 12.36 9.09
N ILE A 85 5.28 13.61 9.06
CA ILE A 85 6.19 14.13 8.02
C ILE A 85 7.53 13.37 8.06
N LEU A 86 8.14 13.21 9.24
CA LEU A 86 9.44 12.54 9.38
C LEU A 86 9.37 11.07 8.94
N PHE A 87 8.36 10.32 9.35
CA PHE A 87 8.19 8.93 8.91
C PHE A 87 7.91 8.82 7.42
N GLN A 88 7.13 9.76 6.84
CA GLN A 88 6.85 9.77 5.41
C GLN A 88 8.14 9.96 4.59
N LEU A 89 8.97 10.93 4.94
CA LEU A 89 10.26 11.14 4.29
C LEU A 89 11.21 9.97 4.50
N PHE A 90 11.31 9.49 5.73
CA PHE A 90 12.20 8.38 6.10
C PHE A 90 11.86 7.09 5.34
N TYR A 91 10.59 6.66 5.37
CA TYR A 91 10.19 5.45 4.67
C TYR A 91 10.19 5.60 3.15
N GLY A 92 9.98 6.80 2.62
CA GLY A 92 10.15 7.08 1.20
C GLY A 92 11.59 6.85 0.73
N LEU A 93 12.58 7.37 1.47
CA LEU A 93 14.00 7.15 1.19
C LEU A 93 14.41 5.69 1.39
N LEU A 94 13.91 5.07 2.47
CA LEU A 94 14.20 3.67 2.78
C LEU A 94 13.63 2.73 1.71
N GLY A 95 12.39 2.99 1.25
CA GLY A 95 11.77 2.26 0.15
C GLY A 95 12.52 2.43 -1.18
N SER A 96 13.00 3.63 -1.48
CA SER A 96 13.82 3.85 -2.67
C SER A 96 15.16 3.09 -2.60
N TRP A 97 15.75 2.98 -1.42
CA TRP A 97 16.95 2.17 -1.21
C TRP A 97 16.69 0.69 -1.45
N THR A 98 15.63 0.13 -0.89
CA THR A 98 15.32 -1.30 -1.06
C THR A 98 14.85 -1.64 -2.47
N ALA A 99 14.20 -0.73 -3.18
CA ALA A 99 13.92 -0.87 -4.61
C ALA A 99 15.21 -0.92 -5.45
N TYR A 100 16.23 -0.12 -5.10
CA TYR A 100 17.56 -0.24 -5.68
C TYR A 100 18.15 -1.63 -5.44
N LEU A 101 18.03 -2.20 -4.22
CA LEU A 101 18.56 -3.53 -3.91
C LEU A 101 17.87 -4.63 -4.75
N ILE A 102 16.53 -4.58 -4.90
CA ILE A 102 15.79 -5.51 -5.78
C ILE A 102 16.26 -5.36 -7.23
N SER A 103 16.46 -4.11 -7.70
CA SER A 103 16.96 -3.85 -9.04
C SER A 103 18.35 -4.47 -9.27
N ALA A 104 19.27 -4.29 -8.34
CA ALA A 104 20.61 -4.88 -8.43
C ALA A 104 20.56 -6.42 -8.46
N LEU A 105 19.74 -7.03 -7.60
CA LEU A 105 19.56 -8.48 -7.57
C LEU A 105 18.91 -9.03 -8.85
N TYR A 106 17.90 -8.33 -9.39
CA TYR A 106 17.28 -8.71 -10.66
C TYR A 106 18.26 -8.67 -11.83
N LEU A 107 19.05 -7.58 -11.94
CA LEU A 107 20.04 -7.45 -12.99
C LEU A 107 21.12 -8.53 -12.89
N GLU A 108 21.59 -8.83 -11.68
CA GLU A 108 22.55 -9.90 -11.43
C GLU A 108 21.98 -11.28 -11.84
N TYR A 109 20.75 -11.60 -11.43
CA TYR A 109 20.07 -12.84 -11.81
C TYR A 109 19.88 -12.94 -13.33
N ARG A 110 19.35 -11.89 -13.95
CA ARG A 110 19.08 -11.86 -15.38
C ARG A 110 20.36 -12.06 -16.18
N THR A 111 21.45 -11.32 -15.85
CA THR A 111 22.74 -11.45 -16.54
C THR A 111 23.34 -12.85 -16.39
N ARG A 112 23.21 -13.48 -15.20
CA ARG A 112 23.68 -14.86 -15.03
C ARG A 112 22.92 -15.82 -15.94
N ARG A 113 21.59 -15.71 -16.01
CA ARG A 113 20.74 -16.56 -16.84
C ARG A 113 20.92 -16.32 -18.34
N GLU A 114 21.16 -15.08 -18.76
CA GLU A 114 21.50 -14.76 -20.16
C GLU A 114 22.82 -15.40 -20.57
N ARG A 115 23.83 -15.46 -19.68
CA ARG A 115 25.06 -16.22 -19.90
C ARG A 115 24.82 -17.72 -20.06
N ASP A 116 23.83 -18.27 -19.34
CA ASP A 116 23.38 -19.65 -19.45
C ASP A 116 22.47 -19.89 -20.67
N LYS A 117 22.31 -18.89 -21.55
CA LYS A 117 21.46 -18.91 -22.77
C LYS A 117 19.98 -19.24 -22.50
N VAL A 118 19.43 -18.84 -21.36
CA VAL A 118 18.01 -18.99 -21.04
C VAL A 118 17.22 -17.93 -21.78
N ASP A 119 16.19 -18.35 -22.54
CA ASP A 119 15.27 -17.46 -23.24
C ASP A 119 14.10 -17.04 -22.35
N PHE A 120 13.90 -15.72 -22.22
CA PHE A 120 12.82 -15.13 -21.40
C PHE A 120 11.67 -14.55 -22.24
N ARG A 121 11.61 -14.77 -23.56
CA ARG A 121 10.60 -14.13 -24.43
C ARG A 121 9.16 -14.41 -24.01
N ASN A 122 8.88 -15.62 -23.51
CA ASN A 122 7.54 -16.05 -23.10
C ASN A 122 7.41 -16.26 -21.59
N HIS A 123 8.44 -15.94 -20.80
CA HIS A 123 8.48 -16.21 -19.38
C HIS A 123 8.68 -14.93 -18.59
N VAL A 124 7.67 -14.51 -17.82
CA VAL A 124 7.79 -13.35 -16.93
C VAL A 124 8.56 -13.74 -15.68
N ILE A 125 9.73 -13.13 -15.49
CA ILE A 125 10.54 -13.31 -14.28
C ILE A 125 9.78 -12.70 -13.09
N GLN A 126 9.72 -13.45 -11.98
CA GLN A 126 9.11 -13.00 -10.73
C GLN A 126 10.13 -12.98 -9.59
N TRP A 127 9.84 -12.22 -8.53
CA TRP A 127 10.76 -12.03 -7.41
C TRP A 127 11.26 -13.33 -6.76
N PHE A 128 10.39 -14.31 -6.58
CA PHE A 128 10.77 -15.59 -5.99
C PHE A 128 11.76 -16.40 -6.88
N GLU A 129 11.71 -16.22 -8.20
CA GLU A 129 12.67 -16.85 -9.14
C GLU A 129 14.05 -16.21 -9.05
N VAL A 130 14.10 -14.88 -8.85
CA VAL A 130 15.36 -14.16 -8.58
C VAL A 130 15.99 -14.68 -7.29
N LEU A 131 15.21 -14.86 -6.23
CA LEU A 131 15.68 -15.40 -4.97
C LEU A 131 16.16 -16.85 -5.11
N ASP A 132 15.44 -17.70 -5.84
CA ASP A 132 15.82 -19.09 -6.08
C ASP A 132 17.15 -19.19 -6.83
N GLY A 133 17.29 -18.45 -7.92
CA GLY A 133 18.49 -18.49 -8.76
C GLY A 133 19.74 -17.90 -8.12
N LEU A 134 19.61 -16.97 -7.18
CA LEU A 134 20.73 -16.36 -6.48
C LEU A 134 21.06 -17.04 -5.15
N LEU A 135 20.07 -17.49 -4.40
CA LEU A 135 20.18 -17.89 -2.99
C LEU A 135 19.59 -19.28 -2.68
N GLY A 136 18.85 -19.86 -3.62
CA GLY A 136 18.32 -21.22 -3.53
C GLY A 136 16.94 -21.35 -2.87
N ARG A 137 16.48 -22.59 -2.77
CA ARG A 137 15.10 -22.99 -2.47
C ARG A 137 14.48 -22.35 -1.20
N HIS A 138 15.25 -22.18 -0.14
CA HIS A 138 14.69 -21.62 1.10
C HIS A 138 14.30 -20.14 0.92
N TRP A 139 15.12 -19.38 0.23
CA TRP A 139 14.83 -17.98 -0.10
C TRP A 139 13.67 -17.83 -1.07
N ARG A 140 13.59 -18.74 -2.06
CA ARG A 140 12.42 -18.84 -2.95
C ARG A 140 11.14 -19.00 -2.15
N ASN A 141 11.10 -19.97 -1.23
CA ASN A 141 9.90 -20.28 -0.46
C ASN A 141 9.50 -19.11 0.46
N ALA A 142 10.48 -18.46 1.11
CA ALA A 142 10.23 -17.25 1.89
C ALA A 142 9.69 -16.09 1.02
N GLY A 143 10.35 -15.82 -0.11
CA GLY A 143 9.90 -14.79 -1.06
C GLY A 143 8.51 -15.07 -1.60
N LEU A 144 8.22 -16.31 -1.98
CA LEU A 144 6.91 -16.73 -2.46
C LEU A 144 5.82 -16.51 -1.39
N ALA A 145 6.06 -16.98 -0.15
CA ALA A 145 5.11 -16.87 0.94
C ALA A 145 4.80 -15.40 1.26
N PHE A 146 5.82 -14.59 1.53
CA PHE A 146 5.61 -13.18 1.90
C PHE A 146 5.04 -12.35 0.75
N ASN A 147 5.57 -12.50 -0.47
CA ASN A 147 5.13 -11.71 -1.62
C ASN A 147 3.71 -12.05 -2.04
N CYS A 148 3.36 -13.34 -2.14
CA CYS A 148 2.00 -13.74 -2.51
C CYS A 148 0.98 -13.34 -1.44
N THR A 149 1.31 -13.50 -0.14
CA THR A 149 0.43 -13.08 0.94
C THR A 149 0.24 -11.56 0.94
N PHE A 150 1.31 -10.79 0.71
CA PHE A 150 1.23 -9.34 0.58
C PHE A 150 0.35 -8.90 -0.59
N LEU A 151 0.53 -9.47 -1.77
CA LEU A 151 -0.29 -9.16 -2.95
C LEU A 151 -1.76 -9.56 -2.74
N LEU A 152 -2.02 -10.70 -2.08
CA LEU A 152 -3.36 -11.15 -1.74
C LEU A 152 -4.06 -10.13 -0.84
N PHE A 153 -3.46 -9.76 0.29
CA PHE A 153 -4.05 -8.78 1.21
C PHE A 153 -4.08 -7.36 0.60
N GLY A 154 -3.10 -7.00 -0.23
CA GLY A 154 -3.14 -5.76 -1.01
C GLY A 154 -4.37 -5.69 -1.91
N SER A 155 -4.72 -6.79 -2.58
CA SER A 155 -5.94 -6.89 -3.39
C SER A 155 -7.21 -6.82 -2.53
N VAL A 156 -7.22 -7.45 -1.35
CA VAL A 156 -8.33 -7.35 -0.37
C VAL A 156 -8.57 -5.89 0.01
N ILE A 157 -7.52 -5.15 0.32
CA ILE A 157 -7.59 -3.74 0.72
C ILE A 157 -8.15 -2.87 -0.41
N GLN A 158 -7.74 -3.11 -1.67
CA GLN A 158 -8.30 -2.38 -2.82
C GLN A 158 -9.80 -2.60 -2.96
N LEU A 159 -10.26 -3.82 -2.77
CA LEU A 159 -11.68 -4.17 -2.86
C LEU A 159 -12.50 -3.52 -1.74
N ILE A 160 -12.01 -3.54 -0.49
CA ILE A 160 -12.62 -2.85 0.64
C ILE A 160 -12.65 -1.33 0.39
N GLY A 161 -11.57 -0.79 -0.16
CA GLY A 161 -11.46 0.62 -0.53
C GLY A 161 -12.50 1.03 -1.57
N CYS A 162 -12.74 0.22 -2.60
CA CYS A 162 -13.80 0.47 -3.58
C CYS A 162 -15.18 0.58 -2.92
N ALA A 163 -15.52 -0.40 -2.08
CA ALA A 163 -16.81 -0.42 -1.39
C ALA A 163 -16.95 0.76 -0.41
N SER A 164 -15.87 1.15 0.28
CA SER A 164 -15.87 2.29 1.18
C SER A 164 -16.04 3.61 0.44
N ASN A 165 -15.38 3.78 -0.70
CA ASN A 165 -15.41 5.03 -1.47
C ASN A 165 -16.78 5.27 -2.10
N ILE A 166 -17.37 4.28 -2.77
CA ILE A 166 -18.70 4.46 -3.39
C ILE A 166 -19.78 4.81 -2.36
N TYR A 167 -19.64 4.30 -1.13
CA TYR A 167 -20.57 4.59 -0.03
C TYR A 167 -20.65 6.09 0.29
N TYR A 168 -19.60 6.87 0.06
CA TYR A 168 -19.63 8.33 0.29
C TYR A 168 -20.42 9.11 -0.77
N VAL A 169 -20.66 8.51 -1.93
CA VAL A 169 -21.52 9.09 -3.00
C VAL A 169 -22.93 8.52 -2.92
N ASN A 170 -23.05 7.22 -2.68
CA ASN A 170 -24.32 6.51 -2.62
C ASN A 170 -24.39 5.60 -1.39
N ASP A 171 -25.05 6.07 -0.35
CA ASP A 171 -25.24 5.39 0.94
C ASP A 171 -26.54 4.57 1.01
N ARG A 172 -27.26 4.38 -0.12
CA ARG A 172 -28.49 3.56 -0.19
C ARG A 172 -28.23 2.08 0.10
N LEU A 173 -27.02 1.60 -0.24
CA LEU A 173 -26.57 0.23 0.03
C LEU A 173 -25.47 0.26 1.09
N ASP A 174 -25.42 -0.76 1.93
CA ASP A 174 -24.37 -0.92 2.93
C ASP A 174 -23.00 -1.25 2.26
N LYS A 175 -21.91 -0.98 2.96
CA LYS A 175 -20.55 -1.22 2.44
C LYS A 175 -20.32 -2.68 2.06
N ARG A 176 -20.91 -3.63 2.78
CA ARG A 176 -20.81 -5.07 2.47
C ARG A 176 -21.49 -5.40 1.14
N THR A 177 -22.68 -4.86 0.87
CA THR A 177 -23.37 -5.04 -0.42
C THR A 177 -22.55 -4.47 -1.56
N TRP A 178 -21.93 -3.29 -1.37
CA TRP A 178 -20.99 -2.74 -2.33
C TRP A 178 -19.76 -3.65 -2.52
N THR A 179 -19.27 -4.33 -1.47
CA THR A 179 -18.17 -5.31 -1.60
C THR A 179 -18.57 -6.48 -2.50
N TYR A 180 -19.83 -6.94 -2.48
CA TYR A 180 -20.29 -7.97 -3.43
C TYR A 180 -20.25 -7.46 -4.88
N VAL A 181 -20.74 -6.26 -5.13
CA VAL A 181 -20.75 -5.66 -6.48
C VAL A 181 -19.34 -5.48 -7.02
N PHE A 182 -18.46 -4.85 -6.23
CA PHE A 182 -17.08 -4.60 -6.66
C PHE A 182 -16.25 -5.87 -6.74
N GLY A 183 -16.55 -6.90 -5.96
CA GLY A 183 -15.92 -8.21 -6.10
C GLY A 183 -16.19 -8.81 -7.47
N ALA A 184 -17.43 -8.76 -7.96
CA ALA A 184 -17.78 -9.19 -9.30
C ALA A 184 -17.09 -8.33 -10.39
N CYS A 185 -17.03 -7.00 -10.21
CA CYS A 185 -16.30 -6.13 -11.13
C CYS A 185 -14.80 -6.47 -11.16
N CYS A 186 -14.17 -6.62 -10.00
CA CYS A 186 -12.75 -6.94 -9.89
C CYS A 186 -12.41 -8.33 -10.46
N ALA A 187 -13.35 -9.27 -10.45
CA ALA A 187 -13.15 -10.58 -11.09
C ALA A 187 -12.89 -10.46 -12.59
N THR A 188 -13.30 -9.39 -13.26
CA THR A 188 -13.00 -9.16 -14.68
C THR A 188 -11.53 -8.97 -14.99
N THR A 189 -10.69 -8.66 -13.97
CA THR A 189 -9.24 -8.51 -14.14
C THR A 189 -8.54 -9.81 -14.56
N VAL A 190 -9.19 -10.98 -14.44
CA VAL A 190 -8.67 -12.27 -14.92
C VAL A 190 -8.38 -12.26 -16.42
N PHE A 191 -9.01 -11.36 -17.19
CA PHE A 191 -8.80 -11.20 -18.63
C PHE A 191 -7.56 -10.39 -18.99
N ILE A 192 -6.86 -9.74 -18.03
CA ILE A 192 -5.66 -8.95 -18.31
C ILE A 192 -4.48 -9.90 -18.59
N PRO A 193 -3.90 -9.93 -19.81
CA PRO A 193 -2.93 -10.95 -20.19
C PRO A 193 -1.53 -10.74 -19.61
N SER A 194 -1.06 -9.48 -19.48
CA SER A 194 0.32 -9.16 -19.04
C SER A 194 0.46 -7.75 -18.49
N PHE A 195 1.66 -7.45 -17.90
CA PHE A 195 2.00 -6.10 -17.42
C PHE A 195 2.16 -5.05 -18.54
N HIS A 196 2.48 -5.44 -19.76
CA HIS A 196 2.54 -4.52 -20.91
C HIS A 196 1.22 -3.81 -21.18
N ASN A 197 0.10 -4.43 -20.80
CA ASN A 197 -1.24 -3.87 -20.98
C ASN A 197 -1.57 -2.75 -19.96
N TYR A 198 -0.71 -2.49 -18.98
CA TYR A 198 -0.97 -1.47 -17.95
C TYR A 198 -0.51 -0.05 -18.32
N ARG A 199 0.12 0.17 -19.47
CA ARG A 199 0.66 1.47 -19.87
C ARG A 199 -0.32 2.63 -19.70
N VAL A 200 -1.45 2.57 -20.39
CA VAL A 200 -2.47 3.62 -20.36
C VAL A 200 -3.14 3.69 -19.00
N TRP A 201 -3.44 2.53 -18.42
CA TRP A 201 -4.07 2.44 -17.10
C TRP A 201 -3.20 3.04 -15.99
N SER A 202 -1.88 2.83 -16.05
CA SER A 202 -0.94 3.43 -15.09
C SER A 202 -0.88 4.95 -15.22
N PHE A 203 -0.85 5.46 -16.45
CA PHE A 203 -0.91 6.91 -16.70
C PHE A 203 -2.22 7.51 -16.18
N LEU A 204 -3.36 6.92 -16.54
CA LEU A 204 -4.67 7.37 -16.06
C LEU A 204 -4.75 7.29 -14.53
N GLY A 205 -4.26 6.21 -13.93
CA GLY A 205 -4.20 6.04 -12.48
C GLY A 205 -3.41 7.16 -11.80
N LEU A 206 -2.29 7.57 -12.39
CA LEU A 206 -1.50 8.68 -11.88
C LEU A 206 -2.24 10.03 -11.95
N VAL A 207 -2.92 10.31 -13.06
CA VAL A 207 -3.75 11.52 -13.20
C VAL A 207 -4.87 11.54 -12.15
N MET A 208 -5.54 10.41 -11.95
CA MET A 208 -6.63 10.27 -10.97
C MET A 208 -6.16 10.50 -9.53
N THR A 209 -5.03 9.92 -9.15
CA THR A 209 -4.47 10.11 -7.80
C THR A 209 -3.94 11.52 -7.60
N THR A 210 -3.36 12.14 -8.64
CA THR A 210 -2.90 13.53 -8.59
C THR A 210 -4.08 14.48 -8.34
N TYR A 211 -5.17 14.31 -9.08
CA TYR A 211 -6.39 15.09 -8.84
C TYR A 211 -6.89 14.90 -7.41
N THR A 212 -7.02 13.66 -6.94
CA THR A 212 -7.55 13.37 -5.60
C THR A 212 -6.66 13.94 -4.49
N ALA A 213 -5.34 13.82 -4.62
CA ALA A 213 -4.39 14.35 -3.64
C ALA A 213 -4.50 15.89 -3.51
N TRP A 214 -4.48 16.58 -4.63
CA TRP A 214 -4.61 18.04 -4.64
C TRP A 214 -6.02 18.50 -4.25
N TYR A 215 -7.07 17.74 -4.62
CA TYR A 215 -8.41 18.01 -4.14
C TYR A 215 -8.48 17.94 -2.61
N ILE A 216 -7.93 16.88 -1.97
CA ILE A 216 -7.90 16.76 -0.51
C ILE A 216 -7.17 17.95 0.11
N ALA A 217 -5.98 18.29 -0.41
CA ALA A 217 -5.19 19.41 0.10
C ALA A 217 -5.93 20.75 -0.01
N VAL A 218 -6.40 21.10 -1.20
CA VAL A 218 -7.07 22.38 -1.48
C VAL A 218 -8.41 22.47 -0.72
N ALA A 219 -9.23 21.41 -0.77
CA ALA A 219 -10.53 21.40 -0.08
C ALA A 219 -10.38 21.54 1.44
N SER A 220 -9.37 20.92 2.03
CA SER A 220 -9.04 21.07 3.46
C SER A 220 -8.61 22.49 3.81
N LEU A 221 -7.74 23.09 3.00
CA LEU A 221 -7.27 24.47 3.20
C LEU A 221 -8.40 25.51 3.01
N VAL A 222 -9.25 25.32 1.99
CA VAL A 222 -10.39 26.22 1.71
C VAL A 222 -11.44 26.13 2.81
N ARG A 223 -11.69 24.93 3.33
CA ARG A 223 -12.61 24.74 4.46
C ARG A 223 -12.10 25.44 5.72
N GLY A 224 -10.79 25.49 5.91
CA GLY A 224 -10.17 25.92 7.17
C GLY A 224 -10.31 24.88 8.28
N GLN A 225 -9.87 25.23 9.47
CA GLN A 225 -9.98 24.38 10.65
C GLN A 225 -11.43 24.23 11.09
N VAL A 226 -11.81 23.01 11.47
CA VAL A 226 -13.12 22.72 12.07
C VAL A 226 -13.21 23.42 13.43
N GLU A 227 -14.38 23.91 13.79
CA GLU A 227 -14.61 24.56 15.09
C GLU A 227 -14.23 23.61 16.23
N GLY A 228 -13.38 24.09 17.16
CA GLY A 228 -12.89 23.30 18.27
C GLY A 228 -11.87 22.22 17.89
N VAL A 229 -11.23 22.29 16.71
CA VAL A 229 -10.22 21.32 16.27
C VAL A 229 -9.13 21.12 17.31
N GLN A 230 -8.84 19.86 17.59
CA GLN A 230 -7.75 19.46 18.50
C GLN A 230 -6.71 18.64 17.72
N HIS A 231 -5.45 18.79 18.11
CA HIS A 231 -4.31 18.07 17.56
C HIS A 231 -3.56 17.39 18.70
N SER A 232 -4.22 16.43 19.35
CA SER A 232 -3.72 15.77 20.57
C SER A 232 -2.62 14.73 20.33
N GLY A 233 -2.43 14.32 19.06
CA GLY A 233 -1.52 13.21 18.73
C GLY A 233 -0.06 13.49 19.06
N PRO A 234 0.68 12.46 19.50
CA PRO A 234 0.24 11.07 19.70
C PRO A 234 -0.42 10.84 21.09
N THR A 235 -1.61 10.26 21.12
CA THR A 235 -2.36 10.01 22.37
C THR A 235 -2.03 8.66 23.02
N GLY A 236 -1.43 7.73 22.29
CA GLY A 236 -1.10 6.40 22.80
C GLY A 236 -0.12 5.65 21.93
N ILE A 237 0.68 4.78 22.55
CA ILE A 237 1.74 4.03 21.88
C ILE A 237 1.20 3.07 20.79
N VAL A 238 0.03 2.48 20.99
CA VAL A 238 -0.63 1.60 20.02
C VAL A 238 -1.01 2.39 18.76
N LEU A 239 -1.63 3.56 18.92
CA LEU A 239 -1.99 4.42 17.80
C LEU A 239 -0.76 4.95 17.07
N TYR A 240 0.27 5.34 17.82
CA TYR A 240 1.53 5.83 17.25
C TYR A 240 2.17 4.81 16.29
N PHE A 241 2.39 3.58 16.75
CA PHE A 241 2.99 2.56 15.90
C PHE A 241 2.05 2.04 14.81
N THR A 242 0.72 2.08 15.03
CA THR A 242 -0.26 1.79 13.97
C THR A 242 -0.16 2.81 12.83
N GLY A 243 -0.06 4.11 13.16
CA GLY A 243 0.14 5.16 12.17
C GLY A 243 1.48 5.04 11.43
N ALA A 244 2.57 4.75 12.17
CA ALA A 244 3.90 4.55 11.58
C ALA A 244 3.93 3.39 10.57
N THR A 245 3.25 2.27 10.86
CA THR A 245 3.16 1.12 9.96
C THR A 245 2.24 1.35 8.76
N ASN A 246 1.22 2.19 8.90
CA ASN A 246 0.42 2.61 7.76
C ASN A 246 1.23 3.48 6.78
N ILE A 247 2.11 4.35 7.30
CA ILE A 247 3.06 5.09 6.46
C ILE A 247 4.11 4.16 5.82
N LEU A 248 4.63 3.17 6.58
CA LEU A 248 5.55 2.16 6.04
C LEU A 248 4.93 1.40 4.86
N TYR A 249 3.63 1.10 4.93
CA TYR A 249 2.88 0.48 3.84
C TYR A 249 2.83 1.35 2.57
N THR A 250 2.82 2.69 2.69
CA THR A 250 2.73 3.63 1.55
C THR A 250 3.77 3.35 0.48
N PHE A 251 4.99 3.03 0.90
CA PHE A 251 6.10 2.78 -0.03
C PHE A 251 6.29 1.31 -0.38
N GLY A 252 5.23 0.49 -0.22
CA GLY A 252 5.21 -0.95 -0.42
C GLY A 252 5.11 -1.45 -1.86
N GLY A 253 5.34 -0.61 -2.88
CA GLY A 253 5.22 -0.97 -4.29
C GLY A 253 6.19 -2.05 -4.82
N HIS A 254 7.02 -2.63 -3.97
CA HIS A 254 8.11 -3.55 -4.34
C HIS A 254 7.64 -4.91 -4.84
N ALA A 255 6.45 -5.35 -4.46
CA ALA A 255 5.95 -6.68 -4.79
C ALA A 255 5.76 -6.92 -6.30
N VAL A 256 5.66 -5.86 -7.08
CA VAL A 256 5.52 -5.90 -8.55
C VAL A 256 6.73 -5.30 -9.27
N THR A 257 7.80 -4.99 -8.54
CA THR A 257 9.00 -4.34 -9.09
C THR A 257 9.68 -5.17 -10.16
N VAL A 258 9.83 -6.48 -9.93
CA VAL A 258 10.51 -7.38 -10.85
C VAL A 258 9.74 -7.51 -12.17
N GLU A 259 8.42 -7.59 -12.09
CA GLU A 259 7.53 -7.66 -13.25
C GLU A 259 7.56 -6.34 -14.06
N ILE A 260 7.60 -5.19 -13.40
CA ILE A 260 7.76 -3.89 -14.08
C ILE A 260 9.14 -3.82 -14.76
N MET A 261 10.21 -4.24 -14.08
CA MET A 261 11.56 -4.26 -14.65
C MET A 261 11.66 -5.23 -15.82
N HIS A 262 10.99 -6.38 -15.75
CA HIS A 262 10.95 -7.36 -16.82
C HIS A 262 10.26 -6.81 -18.07
N ALA A 263 9.22 -5.98 -17.90
CA ALA A 263 8.53 -5.31 -18.99
C ALA A 263 9.33 -4.12 -19.60
N MET A 264 10.43 -3.68 -18.97
CA MET A 264 11.20 -2.53 -19.44
C MET A 264 12.22 -2.92 -20.52
N TRP A 265 12.36 -2.06 -21.52
CA TRP A 265 13.45 -2.17 -22.52
C TRP A 265 14.84 -1.98 -21.91
N ARG A 266 14.97 -1.09 -20.90
CA ARG A 266 16.25 -0.77 -20.23
C ARG A 266 16.09 -0.85 -18.71
N PRO A 267 16.08 -2.06 -18.11
CA PRO A 267 15.84 -2.24 -16.68
C PRO A 267 16.93 -1.61 -15.78
N GLN A 268 18.14 -1.33 -16.31
CA GLN A 268 19.22 -0.65 -15.59
C GLN A 268 18.83 0.77 -15.10
N LYS A 269 17.85 1.41 -15.75
CA LYS A 269 17.35 2.73 -15.38
C LYS A 269 16.34 2.70 -14.21
N PHE A 270 15.89 1.52 -13.81
CA PHE A 270 14.79 1.37 -12.85
C PHE A 270 15.03 2.09 -11.51
N LYS A 271 16.24 2.01 -10.95
CA LYS A 271 16.59 2.68 -9.68
C LYS A 271 16.34 4.19 -9.68
N ALA A 272 16.70 4.87 -10.77
CA ALA A 272 16.46 6.31 -10.91
C ALA A 272 14.95 6.61 -11.13
N ILE A 273 14.28 5.76 -11.90
CA ILE A 273 12.84 5.85 -12.15
C ILE A 273 12.07 5.70 -10.86
N TYR A 274 12.40 4.72 -10.04
CA TYR A 274 11.73 4.48 -8.76
C TYR A 274 11.93 5.64 -7.78
N LEU A 275 13.16 6.16 -7.67
CA LEU A 275 13.45 7.34 -6.84
C LEU A 275 12.63 8.56 -7.28
N LEU A 276 12.59 8.84 -8.60
CA LEU A 276 11.79 9.94 -9.15
C LEU A 276 10.29 9.73 -8.89
N ALA A 277 9.79 8.49 -8.99
CA ALA A 277 8.43 8.14 -8.65
C ALA A 277 8.14 8.40 -7.16
N THR A 278 9.04 7.99 -6.26
CA THR A 278 8.91 8.23 -4.82
C THR A 278 8.91 9.72 -4.48
N LEU A 279 9.80 10.52 -5.09
CA LEU A 279 9.83 11.97 -4.90
C LEU A 279 8.50 12.62 -5.36
N TYR A 280 7.99 12.18 -6.51
CA TYR A 280 6.68 12.64 -6.98
C TYR A 280 5.55 12.25 -6.01
N VAL A 281 5.52 11.01 -5.53
CA VAL A 281 4.54 10.54 -4.54
C VAL A 281 4.57 11.38 -3.27
N LEU A 282 5.76 11.77 -2.79
CA LEU A 282 5.89 12.65 -1.63
C LEU A 282 5.26 14.04 -1.88
N THR A 283 5.35 14.59 -3.11
CA THR A 283 4.69 15.87 -3.44
C THR A 283 3.17 15.79 -3.43
N LEU A 284 2.59 14.61 -3.58
CA LEU A 284 1.15 14.39 -3.48
C LEU A 284 0.70 14.11 -2.04
N THR A 285 1.42 13.23 -1.38
CA THR A 285 0.98 12.64 -0.10
C THR A 285 1.26 13.53 1.10
N LEU A 286 2.38 14.26 1.13
CA LEU A 286 2.69 15.18 2.23
C LEU A 286 1.72 16.35 2.31
N PRO A 287 1.46 17.13 1.22
CA PRO A 287 0.52 18.25 1.30
C PRO A 287 -0.90 17.80 1.63
N SER A 288 -1.37 16.70 1.03
CA SER A 288 -2.73 16.21 1.26
C SER A 288 -2.94 15.71 2.70
N ALA A 289 -1.98 14.95 3.25
CA ALA A 289 -2.07 14.46 4.61
C ALA A 289 -1.93 15.59 5.65
N ALA A 290 -0.97 16.51 5.44
CA ALA A 290 -0.74 17.62 6.34
C ALA A 290 -1.91 18.61 6.35
N ALA A 291 -2.44 18.99 5.19
CA ALA A 291 -3.57 19.90 5.08
C ALA A 291 -4.85 19.30 5.71
N ALA A 292 -5.13 18.02 5.46
CA ALA A 292 -6.28 17.36 6.04
C ALA A 292 -6.12 17.23 7.58
N TYR A 293 -4.95 16.86 8.07
CA TYR A 293 -4.73 16.81 9.52
C TYR A 293 -4.80 18.20 10.17
N TRP A 294 -4.26 19.23 9.52
CA TRP A 294 -4.40 20.60 10.00
C TRP A 294 -5.86 21.06 10.09
N ALA A 295 -6.68 20.68 9.12
CA ALA A 295 -8.09 21.10 9.04
C ALA A 295 -9.00 20.33 10.01
N PHE A 296 -8.82 19.03 10.15
CA PHE A 296 -9.75 18.14 10.87
C PHE A 296 -9.18 17.59 12.19
N GLY A 297 -7.88 17.66 12.42
CA GLY A 297 -7.24 17.22 13.67
C GLY A 297 -7.63 15.80 14.08
N ASP A 298 -8.03 15.65 15.34
CA ASP A 298 -8.37 14.36 15.96
C ASP A 298 -9.69 13.76 15.46
N GLU A 299 -10.54 14.52 14.74
CA GLU A 299 -11.73 13.99 14.06
C GLU A 299 -11.36 12.89 13.06
N LEU A 300 -10.18 12.97 12.46
CA LEU A 300 -9.65 11.92 11.59
C LEU A 300 -9.50 10.56 12.28
N LEU A 301 -9.36 10.49 13.61
CA LEU A 301 -9.26 9.21 14.34
C LEU A 301 -10.55 8.37 14.25
N THR A 302 -11.68 9.01 13.98
CA THR A 302 -12.98 8.34 13.80
C THR A 302 -13.23 7.88 12.37
N HIS A 303 -12.46 8.37 11.39
CA HIS A 303 -12.62 8.09 9.97
C HIS A 303 -11.27 7.77 9.31
N SER A 304 -11.04 6.49 9.01
CA SER A 304 -9.81 6.05 8.36
C SER A 304 -9.68 6.48 6.88
N ASN A 305 -10.74 7.07 6.30
CA ASN A 305 -10.74 7.57 4.93
C ASN A 305 -11.04 9.08 4.93
N ALA A 306 -10.09 9.88 4.47
CA ALA A 306 -10.18 11.35 4.46
C ALA A 306 -11.38 11.91 3.67
N LEU A 307 -11.85 11.20 2.64
CA LEU A 307 -13.03 11.64 1.85
C LEU A 307 -14.33 11.66 2.68
N ALA A 308 -14.37 10.98 3.82
CA ALA A 308 -15.53 10.97 4.71
C ALA A 308 -15.80 12.34 5.33
N LEU A 309 -14.74 13.10 5.65
CA LEU A 309 -14.83 14.39 6.35
C LEU A 309 -14.93 15.59 5.41
N LEU A 310 -14.61 15.42 4.14
CA LEU A 310 -14.67 16.49 3.16
C LEU A 310 -16.13 16.83 2.77
N PRO A 311 -16.44 18.12 2.49
CA PRO A 311 -17.78 18.55 2.16
C PRO A 311 -18.31 17.85 0.91
N ARG A 312 -19.63 17.56 0.90
CA ARG A 312 -20.30 16.94 -0.25
C ARG A 312 -20.41 17.96 -1.39
N THR A 313 -19.50 17.86 -2.34
CA THR A 313 -19.43 18.70 -3.54
C THR A 313 -19.24 17.83 -4.78
N PRO A 314 -19.60 18.31 -5.98
CA PRO A 314 -19.33 17.57 -7.22
C PRO A 314 -17.84 17.23 -7.41
N PHE A 315 -16.94 18.09 -6.92
CA PHE A 315 -15.49 17.86 -6.97
C PHE A 315 -15.06 16.70 -6.07
N ARG A 316 -15.68 16.54 -4.88
CA ARG A 316 -15.46 15.37 -4.03
C ARG A 316 -15.98 14.10 -4.68
N ASP A 317 -17.16 14.14 -5.27
CA ASP A 317 -17.74 12.99 -5.93
C ASP A 317 -16.91 12.58 -7.15
N ALA A 318 -16.35 13.55 -7.89
CA ALA A 318 -15.35 13.27 -8.91
C ALA A 318 -14.10 12.59 -8.34
N ALA A 319 -13.56 13.06 -7.20
CA ALA A 319 -12.42 12.41 -6.53
C ALA A 319 -12.74 10.96 -6.13
N VAL A 320 -13.94 10.71 -5.60
CA VAL A 320 -14.40 9.36 -5.24
C VAL A 320 -14.46 8.46 -6.48
N VAL A 321 -15.07 8.92 -7.57
CA VAL A 321 -15.18 8.12 -8.81
C VAL A 321 -13.80 7.83 -9.40
N LEU A 322 -12.92 8.83 -9.45
CA LEU A 322 -11.56 8.65 -9.93
C LEU A 322 -10.77 7.66 -9.07
N MET A 323 -10.91 7.72 -7.74
CA MET A 323 -10.28 6.74 -6.85
C MET A 323 -10.86 5.34 -6.98
N LEU A 324 -12.15 5.18 -7.28
CA LEU A 324 -12.74 3.87 -7.59
C LEU A 324 -12.08 3.24 -8.82
N ILE A 325 -11.95 4.01 -9.90
CA ILE A 325 -11.30 3.53 -11.13
C ILE A 325 -9.83 3.20 -10.85
N HIS A 326 -9.14 4.06 -10.10
CA HIS A 326 -7.74 3.82 -9.70
C HIS A 326 -7.58 2.54 -8.88
N GLN A 327 -8.46 2.31 -7.90
CA GLN A 327 -8.42 1.10 -7.07
C GLN A 327 -8.69 -0.17 -7.86
N PHE A 328 -9.58 -0.12 -8.86
CA PHE A 328 -9.77 -1.21 -9.80
C PHE A 328 -8.50 -1.52 -10.60
N ILE A 329 -7.79 -0.48 -11.06
CA ILE A 329 -6.50 -0.64 -11.77
C ILE A 329 -5.46 -1.27 -10.85
N THR A 330 -5.31 -0.76 -9.63
CA THR A 330 -4.33 -1.26 -8.65
C THR A 330 -4.67 -2.66 -8.14
N PHE A 331 -5.94 -3.02 -8.06
CA PHE A 331 -6.36 -4.41 -7.83
C PHE A 331 -5.80 -5.33 -8.90
N GLY A 332 -5.92 -4.95 -10.18
CA GLY A 332 -5.33 -5.69 -11.30
C GLY A 332 -3.80 -5.81 -11.20
N PHE A 333 -3.11 -4.74 -10.79
CA PHE A 333 -1.66 -4.78 -10.55
C PHE A 333 -1.26 -5.80 -9.47
N ALA A 334 -1.98 -5.85 -8.36
CA ALA A 334 -1.70 -6.77 -7.27
C ALA A 334 -2.07 -8.24 -7.62
N CYS A 335 -3.17 -8.44 -8.35
CA CYS A 335 -3.63 -9.78 -8.73
C CYS A 335 -2.83 -10.41 -9.87
N THR A 336 -2.28 -9.63 -10.82
CA THR A 336 -1.59 -10.18 -11.99
C THR A 336 -0.41 -11.08 -11.64
N PRO A 337 0.51 -10.73 -10.71
CA PRO A 337 1.55 -11.66 -10.28
C PRO A 337 1.00 -12.93 -9.61
N LEU A 338 -0.08 -12.82 -8.84
CA LEU A 338 -0.73 -13.98 -8.23
C LEU A 338 -1.31 -14.92 -9.30
N TYR A 339 -1.90 -14.37 -10.37
CA TYR A 339 -2.35 -15.15 -11.51
C TYR A 339 -1.20 -15.89 -12.17
N PHE A 340 -0.04 -15.25 -12.34
CA PHE A 340 1.13 -15.88 -12.94
C PHE A 340 1.68 -17.01 -12.07
N VAL A 341 1.78 -16.82 -10.74
CA VAL A 341 2.18 -17.89 -9.81
C VAL A 341 1.23 -19.07 -9.90
N TRP A 342 -0.07 -18.80 -9.87
CA TRP A 342 -1.10 -19.83 -9.98
C TRP A 342 -1.06 -20.57 -11.33
N GLU A 343 -0.95 -19.83 -12.44
CA GLU A 343 -0.82 -20.42 -13.79
C GLU A 343 0.41 -21.31 -13.92
N LYS A 344 1.56 -20.89 -13.32
CA LYS A 344 2.78 -21.69 -13.29
C LYS A 344 2.57 -22.98 -12.48
N LEU A 345 1.86 -22.88 -11.35
CA LEU A 345 1.58 -24.03 -10.48
C LEU A 345 0.72 -25.10 -11.18
N ILE A 346 -0.27 -24.68 -11.95
CA ILE A 346 -1.19 -25.59 -12.68
C ILE A 346 -0.74 -25.90 -14.13
N GLY A 347 0.42 -25.36 -14.57
CA GLY A 347 0.99 -25.62 -15.89
C GLY A 347 0.24 -24.94 -17.06
N LEU A 348 -0.51 -23.86 -16.79
CA LEU A 348 -1.28 -23.13 -17.80
C LEU A 348 -0.67 -21.78 -18.19
N HIS A 349 0.53 -21.45 -17.71
CA HIS A 349 1.17 -20.14 -17.94
C HIS A 349 1.41 -19.87 -19.43
N ASP A 350 1.85 -20.88 -20.18
CA ASP A 350 2.18 -20.80 -21.61
C ASP A 350 0.96 -21.05 -22.52
N CYS A 351 -0.24 -21.21 -21.94
CA CYS A 351 -1.46 -21.45 -22.70
C CYS A 351 -1.86 -20.21 -23.51
N ARG A 352 -1.98 -20.36 -24.84
CA ARG A 352 -2.37 -19.28 -25.76
C ARG A 352 -3.85 -18.85 -25.63
N SER A 353 -4.72 -19.71 -25.08
CA SER A 353 -6.15 -19.41 -24.93
C SER A 353 -6.41 -18.50 -23.74
N LEU A 354 -6.79 -17.25 -24.01
CA LEU A 354 -7.13 -16.26 -22.96
C LEU A 354 -8.31 -16.74 -22.09
N CYS A 355 -9.35 -17.33 -22.70
CA CYS A 355 -10.52 -17.82 -21.94
C CYS A 355 -10.17 -18.94 -20.96
N LYS A 356 -9.31 -19.90 -21.38
CA LYS A 356 -8.85 -20.98 -20.47
C LYS A 356 -8.04 -20.42 -19.32
N ARG A 357 -7.12 -19.46 -19.60
CA ARG A 357 -6.33 -18.77 -18.56
C ARG A 357 -7.23 -17.97 -17.62
N ALA A 358 -8.19 -17.21 -18.15
CA ALA A 358 -9.14 -16.43 -17.35
C ALA A 358 -9.97 -17.33 -16.42
N ALA A 359 -10.52 -18.43 -16.91
CA ALA A 359 -11.23 -19.40 -16.09
C ALA A 359 -10.35 -20.00 -14.98
N ALA A 360 -9.10 -20.33 -15.33
CA ALA A 360 -8.13 -20.86 -14.37
C ALA A 360 -7.72 -19.86 -13.28
N ARG A 361 -7.83 -18.55 -13.52
CA ARG A 361 -7.51 -17.47 -12.54
C ARG A 361 -8.62 -17.18 -11.52
N LEU A 362 -9.86 -17.56 -11.81
CA LEU A 362 -11.00 -17.32 -10.92
C LEU A 362 -10.77 -17.83 -9.48
N PRO A 363 -10.17 -19.00 -9.23
CA PRO A 363 -9.88 -19.47 -7.88
C PRO A 363 -8.97 -18.54 -7.06
N VAL A 364 -8.21 -17.65 -7.69
CA VAL A 364 -7.39 -16.64 -7.00
C VAL A 364 -8.25 -15.47 -6.50
N VAL A 365 -9.28 -15.09 -7.24
CA VAL A 365 -10.14 -13.96 -6.89
C VAL A 365 -11.10 -14.31 -5.75
N VAL A 366 -11.59 -15.55 -5.68
CA VAL A 366 -12.57 -15.98 -4.68
C VAL A 366 -12.08 -15.78 -3.23
N PRO A 367 -10.87 -16.21 -2.83
CA PRO A 367 -10.36 -15.95 -1.48
C PRO A 367 -10.22 -14.47 -1.16
N ILE A 368 -9.78 -13.65 -2.14
CA ILE A 368 -9.65 -12.19 -1.99
C ILE A 368 -11.01 -11.58 -1.68
N TRP A 369 -12.02 -11.93 -2.45
CA TRP A 369 -13.37 -11.45 -2.29
C TRP A 369 -13.96 -11.86 -0.93
N PHE A 370 -13.78 -13.12 -0.54
CA PHE A 370 -14.23 -13.65 0.74
C PHE A 370 -13.57 -12.93 1.93
N LEU A 371 -12.25 -12.72 1.88
CA LEU A 371 -11.54 -11.98 2.93
C LEU A 371 -11.99 -10.51 3.04
N ALA A 372 -12.30 -9.86 1.93
CA ALA A 372 -12.83 -8.49 1.94
C ALA A 372 -14.22 -8.39 2.59
N ILE A 373 -15.03 -9.46 2.51
CA ILE A 373 -16.33 -9.53 3.17
C ILE A 373 -16.19 -9.76 4.69
N ILE A 374 -15.23 -10.62 5.09
CA ILE A 374 -14.98 -10.92 6.50
C ILE A 374 -14.40 -9.70 7.24
N PHE A 375 -13.43 -9.02 6.63
CA PHE A 375 -12.61 -7.99 7.26
C PHE A 375 -12.80 -6.61 6.61
N PRO A 376 -13.93 -5.89 6.81
CA PRO A 376 -14.17 -4.61 6.15
C PRO A 376 -13.39 -3.42 6.77
N PHE A 377 -12.33 -3.67 7.54
CA PHE A 377 -11.60 -2.69 8.36
C PHE A 377 -10.48 -2.02 7.56
N PHE A 378 -10.79 -0.99 6.76
CA PHE A 378 -9.88 -0.39 5.78
C PHE A 378 -8.56 0.12 6.37
N GLY A 379 -8.57 0.98 7.40
CA GLY A 379 -7.36 1.50 8.03
C GLY A 379 -6.56 0.44 8.81
N PRO A 380 -7.19 -0.30 9.74
CA PRO A 380 -6.52 -1.32 10.53
C PRO A 380 -5.88 -2.43 9.72
N ILE A 381 -6.50 -2.88 8.61
CA ILE A 381 -5.90 -3.91 7.74
C ILE A 381 -4.66 -3.37 7.01
N ASN A 382 -4.64 -2.09 6.60
CA ASN A 382 -3.46 -1.48 6.01
C ASN A 382 -2.26 -1.53 6.97
N SER A 383 -2.46 -1.14 8.23
CA SER A 383 -1.41 -1.15 9.25
C SER A 383 -0.92 -2.56 9.55
N ALA A 384 -1.84 -3.54 9.67
CA ALA A 384 -1.47 -4.94 9.91
C ALA A 384 -0.66 -5.52 8.73
N VAL A 385 -1.08 -5.28 7.50
CA VAL A 385 -0.33 -5.70 6.30
C VAL A 385 1.01 -4.98 6.21
N GLY A 386 1.06 -3.69 6.53
CA GLY A 386 2.29 -2.89 6.59
C GLY A 386 3.31 -3.49 7.54
N SER A 387 2.90 -3.78 8.77
CA SER A 387 3.80 -4.31 9.79
C SER A 387 4.24 -5.75 9.53
N LEU A 388 3.32 -6.64 9.16
CA LEU A 388 3.59 -8.08 9.07
C LEU A 388 4.18 -8.50 7.72
N LEU A 389 3.74 -7.91 6.62
CA LEU A 389 4.07 -8.38 5.28
C LEU A 389 5.02 -7.43 4.56
N VAL A 390 4.73 -6.12 4.57
CA VAL A 390 5.58 -5.11 3.90
C VAL A 390 6.95 -5.04 4.55
N SER A 391 7.04 -5.15 5.87
CA SER A 391 8.32 -5.21 6.60
C SER A 391 9.27 -6.26 6.02
N PHE A 392 8.77 -7.43 5.69
CA PHE A 392 9.58 -8.51 5.11
C PHE A 392 9.72 -8.36 3.59
N THR A 393 8.63 -8.19 2.85
CA THR A 393 8.64 -8.18 1.38
C THR A 393 9.43 -7.02 0.81
N VAL A 394 9.29 -5.84 1.42
CA VAL A 394 9.84 -4.58 0.90
C VAL A 394 11.22 -4.27 1.46
N TYR A 395 11.45 -4.56 2.75
CA TYR A 395 12.63 -4.08 3.44
C TYR A 395 13.60 -5.19 3.85
N ILE A 396 13.16 -6.17 4.63
CA ILE A 396 14.04 -7.15 5.27
C ILE A 396 14.59 -8.13 4.23
N ILE A 397 13.73 -8.80 3.45
CA ILE A 397 14.17 -9.81 2.47
C ILE A 397 15.11 -9.20 1.41
N PRO A 398 14.82 -8.06 0.77
CA PRO A 398 15.75 -7.46 -0.19
C PRO A 398 17.10 -7.09 0.40
N ALA A 399 17.12 -6.52 1.62
CA ALA A 399 18.36 -6.14 2.30
C ALA A 399 19.21 -7.36 2.65
N LEU A 400 18.62 -8.39 3.24
CA LEU A 400 19.30 -9.65 3.54
C LEU A 400 19.76 -10.37 2.26
N ALA A 401 18.91 -10.47 1.26
CA ALA A 401 19.22 -11.12 -0.01
C ALA A 401 20.43 -10.45 -0.70
N HIS A 402 20.47 -9.12 -0.69
CA HIS A 402 21.60 -8.36 -1.24
C HIS A 402 22.90 -8.63 -0.46
N MET A 403 22.84 -8.60 0.90
CA MET A 403 24.02 -8.89 1.72
C MET A 403 24.56 -10.30 1.51
N VAL A 404 23.70 -11.30 1.40
CA VAL A 404 24.09 -12.70 1.20
C VAL A 404 24.63 -12.94 -0.21
N THR A 405 23.99 -12.39 -1.25
CA THR A 405 24.41 -12.52 -2.67
C THR A 405 25.82 -11.98 -2.88
N PHE A 406 26.13 -10.82 -2.32
CA PHE A 406 27.42 -10.16 -2.49
C PHE A 406 28.38 -10.36 -1.31
N ARG A 407 28.22 -11.46 -0.55
CA ARG A 407 29.04 -11.76 0.62
C ARG A 407 30.53 -11.95 0.29
N SER A 408 30.86 -12.67 -0.81
CA SER A 408 32.25 -12.95 -1.16
C SER A 408 32.91 -11.79 -1.91
N PRO A 409 34.24 -11.57 -1.76
CA PRO A 409 34.96 -10.59 -2.56
C PRO A 409 34.78 -10.80 -4.06
N GLN A 410 34.83 -12.04 -4.51
CA GLN A 410 34.67 -12.42 -5.91
C GLN A 410 33.28 -12.05 -6.46
N SER A 411 32.20 -12.25 -5.67
CA SER A 411 30.86 -11.84 -6.10
C SER A 411 30.72 -10.31 -6.20
N ARG A 412 31.46 -9.56 -5.38
CA ARG A 412 31.49 -8.07 -5.42
C ARG A 412 32.27 -7.53 -6.61
N GLU A 413 33.38 -8.18 -6.97
CA GLU A 413 34.20 -7.80 -8.16
C GLU A 413 33.45 -8.04 -9.46
N ASN A 414 32.72 -9.16 -9.56
CA ASN A 414 31.95 -9.57 -10.72
C ASN A 414 30.51 -9.04 -10.74
N ALA A 415 30.12 -8.20 -9.77
CA ALA A 415 28.78 -7.67 -9.67
C ALA A 415 28.44 -6.81 -10.89
N VAL A 416 27.28 -7.05 -11.48
CA VAL A 416 26.72 -6.28 -12.61
C VAL A 416 26.51 -4.82 -12.22
N GLU A 417 26.08 -4.60 -10.97
CA GLU A 417 25.86 -3.26 -10.43
C GLU A 417 26.61 -3.05 -9.12
N ARG A 418 27.37 -1.95 -9.04
CA ARG A 418 28.08 -1.55 -7.81
C ARG A 418 27.25 -0.60 -6.97
N PRO A 419 27.40 -0.62 -5.61
CA PRO A 419 26.73 0.32 -4.75
C PRO A 419 26.98 1.79 -5.14
N PRO A 420 25.98 2.67 -4.98
CA PRO A 420 26.12 4.09 -5.30
C PRO A 420 27.25 4.74 -4.50
N ARG A 421 27.93 5.73 -5.09
CA ARG A 421 29.07 6.43 -4.45
C ARG A 421 28.70 7.06 -3.11
N PHE A 422 27.49 7.60 -2.98
CA PHE A 422 27.02 8.21 -1.73
C PHE A 422 26.88 7.22 -0.56
N ALA A 423 26.70 5.93 -0.87
CA ALA A 423 26.63 4.87 0.14
C ALA A 423 28.00 4.46 0.71
N GLY A 424 29.12 5.01 0.20
CA GLY A 424 30.47 4.63 0.65
C GLY A 424 30.91 3.24 0.18
N GLY A 425 30.43 2.80 -0.99
CA GLY A 425 30.76 1.50 -1.58
C GLY A 425 30.10 0.32 -0.86
N TRP A 426 30.76 -0.86 -0.93
CA TRP A 426 30.19 -2.10 -0.36
C TRP A 426 30.04 -2.05 1.15
N THR A 427 31.02 -1.51 1.89
CA THR A 427 30.95 -1.42 3.35
C THR A 427 29.78 -0.57 3.80
N GLY A 428 29.60 0.60 3.20
CA GLY A 428 28.47 1.47 3.53
C GLY A 428 27.13 0.86 3.13
N ALA A 429 27.05 0.16 2.00
CA ALA A 429 25.83 -0.58 1.62
C ALA A 429 25.46 -1.65 2.65
N TYR A 430 26.46 -2.37 3.20
CA TYR A 430 26.22 -3.34 4.28
C TYR A 430 25.73 -2.67 5.57
N VAL A 431 26.31 -1.54 5.93
CA VAL A 431 25.87 -0.77 7.14
C VAL A 431 24.43 -0.31 6.95
N ILE A 432 24.09 0.28 5.78
CA ILE A 432 22.70 0.70 5.50
C ILE A 432 21.75 -0.49 5.51
N ASN A 433 22.11 -1.61 4.87
CA ASN A 433 21.25 -2.79 4.85
C ASN A 433 21.04 -3.39 6.26
N SER A 434 22.09 -3.43 7.09
CA SER A 434 21.99 -3.88 8.48
C SER A 434 21.09 -2.96 9.31
N PHE A 435 21.21 -1.64 9.10
CA PHE A 435 20.32 -0.66 9.73
C PHE A 435 18.87 -0.86 9.28
N VAL A 436 18.60 -1.05 7.98
CA VAL A 436 17.26 -1.33 7.44
C VAL A 436 16.65 -2.55 8.11
N VAL A 437 17.40 -3.65 8.17
CA VAL A 437 16.93 -4.89 8.79
C VAL A 437 16.63 -4.69 10.27
N ALA A 438 17.56 -4.10 11.03
CA ALA A 438 17.39 -3.89 12.47
C ALA A 438 16.21 -2.94 12.76
N TRP A 439 16.16 -1.80 12.07
CA TRP A 439 15.10 -0.82 12.24
C TRP A 439 13.72 -1.40 11.94
N VAL A 440 13.56 -2.01 10.77
CA VAL A 440 12.25 -2.52 10.34
C VAL A 440 11.84 -3.74 11.16
N LEU A 441 12.79 -4.59 11.59
CA LEU A 441 12.48 -5.72 12.46
C LEU A 441 11.98 -5.26 13.84
N VAL A 442 12.60 -4.22 14.42
CA VAL A 442 12.23 -3.73 15.76
C VAL A 442 11.02 -2.80 15.68
N VAL A 443 11.08 -1.75 14.84
CA VAL A 443 10.06 -0.70 14.81
C VAL A 443 8.87 -1.10 13.94
N GLY A 444 9.12 -1.61 12.73
CA GLY A 444 8.06 -1.98 11.78
C GLY A 444 7.33 -3.25 12.19
N PHE A 445 8.07 -4.35 12.36
CA PHE A 445 7.49 -5.65 12.67
C PHE A 445 7.23 -5.83 14.18
N GLY A 446 8.19 -5.51 15.04
CA GLY A 446 8.07 -5.72 16.49
C GLY A 446 7.00 -4.82 17.10
N PHE A 447 7.31 -3.55 17.31
CA PHE A 447 6.35 -2.58 17.89
C PHE A 447 5.15 -2.34 16.98
N GLY A 448 5.39 -2.18 15.68
CA GLY A 448 4.33 -1.97 14.70
C GLY A 448 3.41 -3.17 14.55
N GLY A 449 3.95 -4.39 14.53
CA GLY A 449 3.16 -5.63 14.47
C GLY A 449 2.28 -5.81 15.69
N TRP A 450 2.86 -5.67 16.87
CA TRP A 450 2.10 -5.69 18.12
C TRP A 450 0.96 -4.65 18.13
N ALA A 451 1.28 -3.40 17.82
CA ALA A 451 0.30 -2.32 17.83
C ALA A 451 -0.81 -2.51 16.80
N SER A 452 -0.45 -2.88 15.56
CA SER A 452 -1.40 -3.08 14.47
C SER A 452 -2.34 -4.25 14.73
N ILE A 453 -1.83 -5.37 15.27
CA ILE A 453 -2.66 -6.52 15.66
C ILE A 453 -3.59 -6.14 16.81
N THR A 454 -3.08 -5.44 17.84
CA THR A 454 -3.89 -4.98 18.96
C THR A 454 -5.03 -4.08 18.49
N ASN A 455 -4.73 -3.10 17.63
CA ASN A 455 -5.75 -2.23 17.04
C ASN A 455 -6.74 -3.01 16.17
N PHE A 456 -6.26 -3.95 15.34
CA PHE A 456 -7.12 -4.78 14.49
C PHE A 456 -8.09 -5.64 15.31
N VAL A 457 -7.60 -6.31 16.36
CA VAL A 457 -8.44 -7.10 17.29
C VAL A 457 -9.47 -6.22 17.99
N GLN A 458 -9.09 -5.02 18.40
CA GLN A 458 -10.02 -4.06 19.00
C GLN A 458 -11.13 -3.67 18.01
N GLN A 459 -10.83 -3.45 16.74
CA GLN A 459 -11.84 -3.16 15.72
C GLN A 459 -12.78 -4.37 15.48
N VAL A 460 -12.22 -5.59 15.45
CA VAL A 460 -13.04 -6.82 15.34
C VAL A 460 -13.99 -6.95 16.54
N ASN A 461 -13.51 -6.67 17.76
CA ASN A 461 -14.35 -6.73 18.95
C ASN A 461 -15.44 -5.65 18.97
N THR A 462 -15.17 -4.48 18.41
CA THR A 462 -16.10 -3.35 18.37
C THR A 462 -17.18 -3.52 17.29
N PHE A 463 -16.81 -3.93 16.09
CA PHE A 463 -17.72 -3.97 14.93
C PHE A 463 -18.17 -5.37 14.54
N GLY A 464 -17.49 -6.42 15.00
CA GLY A 464 -17.72 -7.80 14.63
C GLY A 464 -17.13 -8.17 13.25
N LEU A 465 -16.96 -9.47 13.03
CA LEU A 465 -16.67 -10.01 11.69
C LEU A 465 -17.91 -9.88 10.80
N PHE A 466 -17.74 -9.79 9.50
CA PHE A 466 -18.83 -9.59 8.53
C PHE A 466 -19.68 -8.33 8.81
N ALA A 467 -19.09 -7.28 9.36
CA ALA A 467 -19.81 -6.05 9.63
C ALA A 467 -20.46 -5.50 8.34
N LYS A 468 -21.74 -5.14 8.41
CA LYS A 468 -22.47 -4.56 7.27
C LYS A 468 -21.91 -3.20 6.90
N CYS A 469 -21.51 -2.44 7.92
CA CYS A 469 -21.02 -1.08 7.72
C CYS A 469 -19.96 -0.75 8.77
N TYR A 470 -18.72 -0.53 8.33
CA TYR A 470 -17.61 -0.08 9.16
C TYR A 470 -17.47 1.43 9.05
N GLN A 471 -17.46 2.13 10.19
CA GLN A 471 -17.37 3.60 10.27
C GLN A 471 -18.44 4.31 9.40
N CYS A 472 -19.70 3.92 9.58
CA CYS A 472 -20.85 4.56 8.94
C CYS A 472 -21.57 5.50 9.88
N PRO A 473 -22.32 6.49 9.35
CA PRO A 473 -23.16 7.37 10.15
C PRO A 473 -24.18 6.60 11.02
N PRO A 474 -24.53 7.09 12.21
CA PRO A 474 -25.38 6.38 13.18
C PRO A 474 -26.75 5.96 12.65
N HIS A 475 -27.31 6.67 11.68
CA HIS A 475 -28.64 6.39 11.11
C HIS A 475 -28.74 5.03 10.39
N LEU A 476 -27.63 4.44 9.96
CA LEU A 476 -27.60 3.11 9.33
C LEU A 476 -27.21 1.98 10.30
N THR A 477 -26.81 2.33 11.52
CA THR A 477 -26.44 1.37 12.55
C THR A 477 -27.55 1.13 13.59
N ALA A 478 -28.66 1.90 13.53
CA ALA A 478 -29.79 1.66 14.43
C ALA A 478 -30.31 0.23 14.21
N PRO A 479 -30.44 -0.60 15.27
CA PRO A 479 -31.13 -1.87 15.16
C PRO A 479 -32.54 -1.62 14.64
N PRO A 480 -33.17 -2.54 13.87
CA PRO A 480 -34.55 -2.41 13.51
C PRO A 480 -35.35 -2.19 14.81
N ALA A 481 -36.17 -1.13 14.82
CA ALA A 481 -36.99 -0.81 15.97
C ALA A 481 -37.67 -2.10 16.42
N ALA A 482 -37.53 -2.44 17.69
CA ALA A 482 -38.25 -3.57 18.27
C ALA A 482 -39.70 -3.45 17.86
N PRO A 483 -40.39 -4.54 17.46
CA PRO A 483 -41.78 -4.47 17.08
C PRO A 483 -42.52 -3.78 18.23
N ALA A 484 -43.30 -2.76 17.91
CA ALA A 484 -44.02 -1.94 18.86
C ALA A 484 -44.73 -2.87 19.85
N ALA A 485 -44.23 -2.92 21.08
CA ALA A 485 -44.89 -3.58 22.15
C ALA A 485 -46.30 -2.95 22.23
N PHE A 486 -47.31 -3.78 22.18
CA PHE A 486 -48.70 -3.45 22.24
C PHE A 486 -48.97 -2.15 23.02
N ALA A 487 -49.49 -1.14 22.35
CA ALA A 487 -50.00 0.04 22.99
C ALA A 487 -51.12 -0.41 23.95
N PRO A 488 -51.11 -0.01 25.23
CA PRO A 488 -52.21 -0.29 26.11
C PRO A 488 -53.48 0.39 25.56
N PRO A 489 -54.69 -0.21 25.75
CA PRO A 489 -55.93 0.35 25.23
C PRO A 489 -56.16 1.76 25.81
N PRO A 490 -56.83 2.66 25.07
CA PRO A 490 -57.07 4.03 25.53
C PRO A 490 -57.91 4.03 26.81
N MET A 491 -57.34 4.58 27.88
CA MET A 491 -58.08 4.83 29.10
C MET A 491 -59.24 5.81 28.81
N ALA A 492 -60.43 5.45 29.26
CA ALA A 492 -61.61 6.25 29.16
C ALA A 492 -61.44 7.64 29.82
N ARG A 493 -61.85 8.66 29.10
CA ARG A 493 -61.82 10.08 29.51
C ARG A 493 -62.67 10.24 30.81
N ALA A 494 -62.05 10.71 31.89
CA ALA A 494 -62.76 11.22 33.06
C ALA A 494 -63.40 12.58 32.73
N PRO A 495 -64.53 12.91 33.28
CA PRO A 495 -65.30 14.11 32.95
C PRO A 495 -64.63 15.40 33.47
N SER A 496 -64.72 16.47 32.65
CA SER A 496 -64.23 17.81 32.88
C SER A 496 -64.85 18.51 34.08
N MET A 497 -64.05 19.04 35.01
CA MET A 497 -64.44 20.02 36.01
C MET A 497 -64.42 21.46 35.45
N PRO A 498 -65.29 22.35 35.92
CA PRO A 498 -65.41 23.73 35.45
C PRO A 498 -64.31 24.66 36.03
N PRO A 499 -64.07 25.84 35.44
CA PRO A 499 -62.96 26.73 35.81
C PRO A 499 -63.25 27.51 37.09
N ALA A 500 -62.28 27.55 38.01
CA ALA A 500 -62.30 28.44 39.16
C ALA A 500 -61.52 29.73 38.86
N THR A 501 -62.16 30.81 39.22
CA THR A 501 -61.87 32.22 39.11
C THR A 501 -60.55 32.65 39.78
N ALA A 502 -59.98 33.66 39.24
CA ALA A 502 -58.80 34.41 39.71
C ALA A 502 -58.86 34.94 41.12
N PHE A 503 -57.78 34.90 41.85
CA PHE A 503 -57.49 35.88 42.91
C PHE A 503 -55.99 36.26 42.89
N ASN A 504 -55.79 37.58 42.87
CA ASN A 504 -54.50 38.25 43.01
C ASN A 504 -53.94 38.15 44.44
N ALA A 505 -52.64 38.06 44.66
CA ALA A 505 -51.79 39.07 45.32
C ALA A 505 -50.53 38.50 45.95
N THR A 506 -49.44 39.15 45.63
CA THR A 506 -48.28 39.48 46.45
C THR A 506 -47.30 38.42 46.97
N GLY A 507 -46.08 38.48 46.45
CA GLY A 507 -44.89 38.58 47.26
C GLY A 507 -44.21 37.29 47.68
N GLY A 508 -43.01 37.06 47.16
CA GLY A 508 -42.05 36.17 47.79
C GLY A 508 -41.24 35.31 46.82
N LEU A 509 -40.07 35.85 46.44
CA LEU A 509 -39.01 35.04 45.82
C LEU A 509 -38.55 33.96 46.77
N PHE A 510 -38.72 32.70 46.42
CA PHE A 510 -37.98 31.59 47.03
C PHE A 510 -37.24 30.86 45.89
N PHE A 511 -35.90 30.98 45.94
CA PHE A 511 -35.02 30.14 45.15
C PHE A 511 -34.86 28.79 45.84
N PRO A 512 -34.97 27.65 45.12
CA PRO A 512 -34.58 26.37 45.67
C PRO A 512 -33.05 26.25 45.74
N PRO A 513 -32.49 25.52 46.74
CA PRO A 513 -31.06 25.40 46.94
C PRO A 513 -30.43 24.53 45.85
N VAL A 514 -29.27 25.00 45.39
CA VAL A 514 -28.37 24.31 44.45
C VAL A 514 -27.89 23.01 45.11
N PRO A 515 -27.93 21.85 44.43
CA PRO A 515 -27.30 20.64 44.96
C PRO A 515 -25.78 20.74 44.96
N ALA A 516 -25.14 20.28 46.01
CA ALA A 516 -23.71 20.26 46.20
C ALA A 516 -23.02 19.36 45.15
N PRO A 517 -21.77 19.72 44.71
CA PRO A 517 -21.02 18.92 43.75
C PRO A 517 -20.54 17.59 44.38
N ALA A 518 -20.62 16.52 43.60
CA ALA A 518 -20.15 15.20 43.97
C ALA A 518 -18.62 15.19 44.17
N PRO A 519 -18.09 14.38 45.11
CA PRO A 519 -16.66 14.33 45.38
C PRO A 519 -15.88 13.71 44.24
N ALA A 520 -14.73 14.33 43.91
CA ALA A 520 -13.78 13.86 42.90
C ALA A 520 -13.19 12.48 43.28
N PRO A 521 -12.92 11.60 42.31
CA PRO A 521 -12.26 10.34 42.58
C PRO A 521 -10.81 10.57 42.98
N SER A 522 -10.39 9.90 44.06
CA SER A 522 -9.02 9.91 44.58
C SER A 522 -8.01 9.37 43.58
N PRO A 523 -6.82 9.92 43.45
CA PRO A 523 -5.78 9.39 42.58
C PRO A 523 -5.12 8.16 43.22
N MET A 524 -5.28 7.01 42.61
CA MET A 524 -4.49 5.82 42.89
C MET A 524 -3.13 5.93 42.18
N ILE A 525 -2.24 6.74 42.68
CA ILE A 525 -0.80 6.74 42.38
C ILE A 525 -0.06 6.82 43.69
N ASN A 526 0.40 5.68 44.20
CA ASN A 526 1.55 5.53 45.08
C ASN A 526 1.69 4.08 45.54
N PHE A 527 2.23 3.24 44.68
CA PHE A 527 2.68 1.90 45.11
C PHE A 527 3.95 1.40 44.41
N PHE A 528 4.79 2.28 43.85
CA PHE A 528 6.08 1.84 43.30
C PHE A 528 7.24 2.82 43.56
N LEU A 529 7.32 3.43 44.78
CA LEU A 529 8.52 4.18 45.18
C LEU A 529 8.68 4.14 46.71
N ARG A 530 8.90 2.94 47.24
CA ARG A 530 9.51 2.77 48.59
C ARG A 530 10.09 1.36 48.70
N HIS A 531 11.29 1.18 48.16
CA HIS A 531 12.29 0.23 48.63
C HIS A 531 13.59 0.48 47.84
N HIS A 532 14.37 1.47 48.28
CA HIS A 532 15.82 1.51 48.18
C HIS A 532 16.32 2.78 48.86
N HIS A 533 16.30 2.76 50.17
CA HIS A 533 17.24 3.50 51.00
C HIS A 533 17.34 2.76 52.34
N HIS A 534 18.37 1.92 52.46
CA HIS A 534 19.18 1.82 53.70
C HIS A 534 20.29 0.79 53.53
N ARG A 535 21.45 1.23 53.98
CA ARG A 535 22.69 0.52 54.30
C ARG A 535 23.74 0.50 53.21
N HIS A 536 24.85 0.98 53.40
CA HIS A 536 25.73 1.50 54.45
C HIS A 536 27.16 1.11 54.07
N HIS A 537 28.03 2.10 54.21
CA HIS A 537 29.40 2.03 54.69
C HIS A 537 30.13 0.69 54.73
N GLY A 538 31.32 0.73 54.20
CA GLY A 538 32.42 -0.04 54.75
C GLY A 538 33.42 -0.56 53.71
N GLY A 539 34.57 0.10 53.62
CA GLY A 539 35.87 -0.53 53.71
C GLY A 539 36.56 -0.99 52.43
N LEU A 540 37.41 -0.19 51.86
CA LEU A 540 38.88 -0.32 51.76
C LEU A 540 39.49 -1.73 51.58
N HIS A 541 40.46 -1.75 50.61
CA HIS A 541 41.57 -2.66 50.29
C HIS A 541 41.29 -3.73 49.22
N GLY A 542 41.88 -3.56 48.06
CA GLY A 542 43.27 -3.94 47.74
C GLY A 542 43.29 -5.22 46.93
N LEU A 543 43.49 -5.06 45.68
CA LEU A 543 44.38 -5.69 44.71
C LEU A 543 43.79 -5.53 43.31
#